data_a8fd4f6fe80ed1df49f3b4aa3c8dc8c4
#
_entry.id   a8fd4f6fe80ed1df49f3b4aa3c8dc8c4
#
_cell.length_a   1.000
_cell.length_b   1.000
_cell.length_c   1.000
_cell.angle_alpha   90.00
_cell.angle_beta   90.00
_cell.angle_gamma   90.00
#
_symmetry.space_group_name_H-M   'P 1'
#
loop_
_entity.id
_entity.type
_entity.pdbx_description
1 polymer ?
#
loop_
_entity_poly.entity_id
_entity_poly.type
_entity_poly.pdbx_seq_one_letter_code
_entity_poly.pdbx_strand_id
1 'polypeptide(L)'
;MFLAACDDDPFLVEWTENPQEAVLFALDRDELNSASAYNMLARLQVVIEDPLTEGRWDFAVDRQNGKMVFLPPRVLGIPSKGALVPFPGMEFEEMQRAPSDTLLYVTDKPVPVELGTIYVVRTHEQIGSYGRICVYYGKLEPLEIDLQAGVLRFLQDTSPVCNNRSLLPPR
;
A
#
# COMPACT_ATOMS: atom_id res chain seq x y z
N MET A 1 -28.43 3.92 -38.85
CA MET A 1 -27.03 3.48 -39.01
C MET A 1 -26.28 4.00 -37.80
N PHE A 2 -26.18 3.19 -36.73
CA PHE A 2 -25.46 3.56 -35.50
C PHE A 2 -24.01 3.19 -35.69
N LEU A 3 -23.15 4.17 -35.68
CA LEU A 3 -21.70 3.97 -35.57
C LEU A 3 -21.42 3.58 -34.12
N ALA A 4 -21.10 2.32 -33.91
CA ALA A 4 -20.47 1.89 -32.67
C ALA A 4 -19.07 2.54 -32.66
N ALA A 5 -18.89 3.53 -31.81
CA ALA A 5 -17.56 4.01 -31.48
C ALA A 5 -16.85 2.86 -30.77
N CYS A 6 -15.81 2.33 -31.41
CA CYS A 6 -14.83 1.50 -30.72
C CYS A 6 -14.10 2.40 -29.74
N ASP A 7 -14.41 2.23 -28.47
CA ASP A 7 -13.75 2.93 -27.36
C ASP A 7 -12.53 2.12 -26.88
N ASP A 8 -11.77 1.60 -27.84
CA ASP A 8 -10.50 0.93 -27.57
C ASP A 8 -9.39 1.98 -27.54
N ASP A 9 -9.20 2.59 -26.37
CA ASP A 9 -8.01 3.39 -26.11
C ASP A 9 -6.81 2.42 -26.00
N PRO A 10 -5.88 2.41 -27.00
CA PRO A 10 -4.74 1.49 -26.99
C PRO A 10 -3.75 1.74 -25.84
N PHE A 11 -3.94 2.81 -25.08
CA PHE A 11 -3.15 3.16 -23.89
C PHE A 11 -3.83 2.77 -22.59
N LEU A 12 -5.07 2.25 -22.65
CA LEU A 12 -5.77 1.79 -21.47
C LEU A 12 -5.15 0.48 -20.99
N VAL A 13 -4.59 0.50 -19.79
CA VAL A 13 -4.10 -0.72 -19.12
C VAL A 13 -5.30 -1.45 -18.54
N GLU A 14 -5.70 -2.55 -19.17
CA GLU A 14 -6.72 -3.43 -18.61
C GLU A 14 -6.16 -4.19 -17.41
N TRP A 15 -6.91 -4.19 -16.33
CA TRP A 15 -6.61 -4.96 -15.12
C TRP A 15 -7.91 -5.33 -14.40
N THR A 16 -7.83 -6.26 -13.48
CA THR A 16 -8.97 -6.68 -12.65
C THR A 16 -8.62 -6.51 -11.18
N GLU A 17 -9.62 -6.15 -10.38
CA GLU A 17 -9.46 -6.15 -8.93
C GLU A 17 -9.09 -7.57 -8.46
N ASN A 18 -8.12 -7.63 -7.58
CA ASN A 18 -7.63 -8.88 -7.00
C ASN A 18 -7.23 -8.66 -5.54
N PRO A 19 -8.22 -8.42 -4.66
CA PRO A 19 -7.94 -8.27 -3.23
C PRO A 19 -7.28 -9.52 -2.66
N GLN A 20 -6.19 -9.32 -1.91
CA GLN A 20 -5.43 -10.39 -1.30
C GLN A 20 -5.15 -10.08 0.17
N GLU A 21 -5.23 -11.11 1.01
CA GLU A 21 -4.83 -11.01 2.40
C GLU A 21 -3.32 -11.20 2.54
N ALA A 22 -2.75 -10.48 3.50
CA ALA A 22 -1.36 -10.65 3.90
C ALA A 22 -1.23 -10.52 5.42
N VAL A 23 -0.10 -11.02 5.93
CA VAL A 23 0.24 -10.98 7.35
C VAL A 23 1.62 -10.36 7.50
N LEU A 24 1.75 -9.41 8.42
CA LEU A 24 3.03 -8.81 8.80
C LEU A 24 3.26 -8.93 10.29
N PHE A 25 4.53 -8.92 10.65
CA PHE A 25 5.01 -9.01 12.03
C PHE A 25 5.67 -7.69 12.42
N ALA A 26 5.40 -7.22 13.63
CA ALA A 26 5.99 -5.99 14.14
C ALA A 26 7.54 -6.03 14.10
N LEU A 27 8.17 -4.87 13.94
CA LEU A 27 9.63 -4.77 13.90
C LEU A 27 10.31 -5.28 15.17
N ASP A 28 9.64 -5.17 16.31
CA ASP A 28 10.15 -5.62 17.62
C ASP A 28 9.98 -7.14 17.87
N ARG A 29 9.72 -7.91 16.82
CA ARG A 29 9.62 -9.38 16.88
C ARG A 29 10.95 -10.06 17.20
N ASP A 30 10.88 -11.26 17.76
CA ASP A 30 12.07 -12.07 18.09
C ASP A 30 12.68 -12.71 16.83
N GLU A 31 11.85 -13.11 15.86
CA GLU A 31 12.26 -13.79 14.63
C GLU A 31 12.46 -12.78 13.49
N LEU A 32 13.70 -12.37 13.24
CA LEU A 32 14.04 -11.36 12.24
C LEU A 32 13.77 -11.78 10.78
N ASN A 33 13.60 -13.06 10.52
CA ASN A 33 13.23 -13.59 9.20
C ASN A 33 11.73 -13.49 8.90
N SER A 34 10.90 -13.11 9.88
CA SER A 34 9.49 -12.81 9.66
C SER A 34 9.36 -11.43 9.02
N ALA A 35 8.52 -11.33 8.00
CA ALA A 35 8.37 -10.08 7.25
C ALA A 35 7.65 -9.01 8.07
N SER A 36 8.21 -7.82 8.13
CA SER A 36 7.63 -6.65 8.79
C SER A 36 7.17 -5.57 7.83
N ALA A 37 7.49 -5.68 6.55
CA ALA A 37 7.14 -4.69 5.54
C ALA A 37 6.41 -5.31 4.35
N TYR A 38 5.84 -4.46 3.53
CA TYR A 38 5.04 -4.88 2.39
C TYR A 38 5.33 -4.03 1.15
N ASN A 39 5.44 -4.71 0.01
CA ASN A 39 5.48 -4.10 -1.31
C ASN A 39 4.10 -4.26 -1.94
N MET A 40 3.36 -3.17 -2.07
CA MET A 40 1.98 -3.17 -2.54
C MET A 40 1.84 -3.65 -3.98
N LEU A 41 2.67 -3.13 -4.89
CA LEU A 41 2.58 -3.49 -6.31
C LEU A 41 2.95 -4.95 -6.55
N ALA A 42 4.04 -5.40 -5.95
CA ALA A 42 4.49 -6.78 -6.07
C ALA A 42 3.65 -7.76 -5.25
N ARG A 43 2.81 -7.26 -4.32
CA ARG A 43 1.98 -8.05 -3.39
C ARG A 43 2.84 -9.01 -2.56
N LEU A 44 3.99 -8.52 -2.10
CA LEU A 44 4.99 -9.32 -1.39
C LEU A 44 5.26 -8.77 0.01
N GLN A 45 5.34 -9.70 0.93
CA GLN A 45 5.90 -9.46 2.26
C GLN A 45 7.43 -9.31 2.14
N VAL A 46 7.99 -8.37 2.90
CA VAL A 46 9.40 -8.01 2.83
C VAL A 46 10.06 -8.11 4.20
N VAL A 47 11.19 -8.81 4.25
CA VAL A 47 12.08 -8.83 5.41
C VAL A 47 13.05 -7.66 5.25
N ILE A 48 12.88 -6.61 6.06
CA ILE A 48 13.64 -5.36 5.88
C ILE A 48 15.10 -5.45 6.31
N GLU A 49 15.46 -6.46 7.07
CA GLU A 49 16.83 -6.75 7.47
C GLU A 49 17.68 -7.33 6.33
N ASP A 50 17.05 -7.78 5.25
CA ASP A 50 17.75 -8.19 4.03
C ASP A 50 18.21 -6.95 3.24
N PRO A 51 19.54 -6.74 3.06
CA PRO A 51 20.04 -5.58 2.32
C PRO A 51 19.55 -5.47 0.88
N LEU A 52 19.14 -6.59 0.26
CA LEU A 52 18.60 -6.60 -1.11
C LEU A 52 17.22 -5.99 -1.23
N THR A 53 16.53 -5.78 -0.10
CA THR A 53 15.17 -5.24 -0.06
C THR A 53 15.12 -3.77 0.32
N GLU A 54 16.27 -3.13 0.58
CA GLU A 54 16.33 -1.73 1.00
C GLU A 54 15.60 -0.82 -0.02
N GLY A 55 14.65 -0.04 0.49
CA GLY A 55 13.86 0.88 -0.33
C GLY A 55 12.84 0.23 -1.28
N ARG A 56 12.67 -1.08 -1.23
CA ARG A 56 11.76 -1.83 -2.12
C ARG A 56 10.45 -2.24 -1.42
N TRP A 57 9.97 -1.43 -0.52
CA TRP A 57 8.74 -1.66 0.22
C TRP A 57 8.05 -0.32 0.51
N ASP A 58 6.78 -0.36 0.85
CA ASP A 58 5.92 0.82 0.91
C ASP A 58 5.58 1.23 2.33
N PHE A 59 5.47 0.26 3.23
CA PHE A 59 5.29 0.47 4.67
C PHE A 59 5.77 -0.75 5.44
N ALA A 60 6.15 -0.51 6.68
CA ALA A 60 6.39 -1.56 7.68
C ALA A 60 5.36 -1.46 8.80
N VAL A 61 5.34 -2.43 9.70
CA VAL A 61 4.52 -2.41 10.92
C VAL A 61 5.37 -2.54 12.16
N ASP A 62 4.94 -1.88 13.22
CA ASP A 62 5.59 -1.94 14.52
C ASP A 62 4.58 -1.75 15.66
N ARG A 63 5.01 -2.02 16.88
CA ARG A 63 4.26 -1.70 18.10
C ARG A 63 4.88 -0.48 18.76
N GLN A 64 4.11 0.57 18.91
CA GLN A 64 4.55 1.80 19.58
C GLN A 64 3.48 2.30 20.54
N ASN A 65 3.87 2.59 21.79
CA ASN A 65 2.97 3.10 22.82
C ASN A 65 1.69 2.24 23.01
N GLY A 66 1.84 0.92 22.94
CA GLY A 66 0.73 -0.02 23.09
C GLY A 66 -0.24 -0.10 21.91
N LYS A 67 0.18 0.37 20.74
CA LYS A 67 -0.60 0.33 19.50
C LYS A 67 0.22 -0.25 18.36
N MET A 68 -0.47 -0.93 17.43
CA MET A 68 0.09 -1.23 16.12
C MET A 68 0.13 0.04 15.28
N VAL A 69 1.25 0.26 14.58
CA VAL A 69 1.43 1.41 13.69
C VAL A 69 1.98 0.97 12.35
N PHE A 70 1.57 1.66 11.29
CA PHE A 70 2.26 1.63 10.01
C PHE A 70 3.42 2.63 10.04
N LEU A 71 4.56 2.23 9.48
CA LEU A 71 5.74 3.06 9.33
C LEU A 71 6.05 3.26 7.84
N PRO A 72 5.81 4.46 7.29
CA PRO A 72 6.36 4.82 5.98
C PRO A 72 7.90 4.71 6.00
N PRO A 73 8.56 4.43 4.85
CA PRO A 73 10.01 4.21 4.81
C PRO A 73 10.85 5.35 5.40
N ARG A 74 10.40 6.59 5.27
CA ARG A 74 11.11 7.76 5.80
C ARG A 74 11.20 7.79 7.32
N VAL A 75 10.27 7.14 8.02
CA VAL A 75 10.36 6.98 9.49
C VAL A 75 11.59 6.17 9.89
N LEU A 76 12.01 5.24 9.03
CA LEU A 76 13.23 4.44 9.22
C LEU A 76 14.47 5.03 8.52
N GLY A 77 14.41 6.29 8.10
CA GLY A 77 15.52 6.99 7.46
C GLY A 77 15.74 6.65 5.98
N ILE A 78 14.81 5.97 5.34
CA ILE A 78 14.90 5.57 3.93
C ILE A 78 14.18 6.61 3.07
N PRO A 79 14.89 7.32 2.15
CA PRO A 79 14.24 8.23 1.20
C PRO A 79 13.24 7.47 0.33
N SER A 80 11.97 7.89 0.37
CA SER A 80 10.91 7.23 -0.37
C SER A 80 9.70 8.14 -0.56
N LYS A 81 8.88 7.83 -1.56
CA LYS A 81 7.53 8.39 -1.75
C LYS A 81 6.45 7.56 -1.05
N GLY A 82 6.80 6.41 -0.48
CA GLY A 82 5.88 5.57 0.28
C GLY A 82 5.16 6.35 1.38
N ALA A 83 3.83 6.26 1.39
CA ALA A 83 3.00 7.07 2.28
C ALA A 83 1.61 6.46 2.45
N LEU A 84 0.94 6.81 3.54
CA LEU A 84 -0.41 6.34 3.85
C LEU A 84 -1.35 7.50 4.18
N VAL A 85 -2.64 7.31 3.83
CA VAL A 85 -3.73 8.19 4.24
C VAL A 85 -4.84 7.36 4.88
N PRO A 86 -5.20 7.57 6.15
CA PRO A 86 -6.29 6.86 6.81
C PRO A 86 -7.66 7.46 6.45
N PHE A 87 -8.66 6.59 6.26
CA PHE A 87 -10.07 6.93 6.06
C PHE A 87 -10.94 6.12 7.02
N PRO A 88 -11.16 6.62 8.25
CA PRO A 88 -11.98 5.94 9.25
C PRO A 88 -13.44 5.83 8.78
N GLY A 89 -14.08 4.67 9.05
CA GLY A 89 -15.50 4.45 8.78
C GLY A 89 -15.85 4.25 7.30
N MET A 90 -14.88 4.09 6.44
CA MET A 90 -15.07 3.79 5.01
C MET A 90 -15.00 2.28 4.78
N GLU A 91 -15.81 1.77 3.87
CA GLU A 91 -15.73 0.37 3.43
C GLU A 91 -14.69 0.20 2.31
N PHE A 92 -14.15 -1.01 2.18
CA PHE A 92 -13.09 -1.30 1.21
C PHE A 92 -13.52 -0.99 -0.25
N GLU A 93 -14.75 -1.34 -0.61
CA GLU A 93 -15.31 -1.13 -1.95
C GLU A 93 -15.66 0.33 -2.23
N GLU A 94 -15.88 1.14 -1.20
CA GLU A 94 -16.19 2.56 -1.35
C GLU A 94 -14.95 3.39 -1.72
N MET A 95 -13.74 2.90 -1.40
CA MET A 95 -12.49 3.56 -1.75
C MET A 95 -12.15 3.30 -3.20
N GLN A 96 -12.57 4.21 -4.09
CA GLN A 96 -12.44 4.06 -5.54
C GLN A 96 -11.33 4.91 -6.15
N ARG A 97 -10.82 5.91 -5.42
CA ARG A 97 -9.80 6.82 -5.93
C ARG A 97 -8.90 7.34 -4.81
N ALA A 98 -7.60 7.28 -5.03
CA ALA A 98 -6.61 7.85 -4.15
C ALA A 98 -6.68 9.40 -4.15
N PRO A 99 -6.50 10.07 -3.00
CA PRO A 99 -6.49 11.54 -2.91
C PRO A 99 -5.48 12.19 -3.85
N SER A 100 -5.86 13.35 -4.41
CA SER A 100 -4.94 14.18 -5.20
C SER A 100 -4.08 15.09 -4.35
N ASP A 101 -4.57 15.47 -3.18
CA ASP A 101 -3.84 16.33 -2.26
C ASP A 101 -2.68 15.54 -1.62
N THR A 102 -1.46 15.91 -2.00
CA THR A 102 -0.26 15.26 -1.51
C THR A 102 0.02 15.54 -0.03
N LEU A 103 -0.57 16.58 0.53
CA LEU A 103 -0.41 16.93 1.95
C LEU A 103 -1.15 15.96 2.89
N LEU A 104 -2.12 15.22 2.38
CA LEU A 104 -2.83 14.20 3.15
C LEU A 104 -1.96 12.96 3.41
N TYR A 105 -0.95 12.70 2.58
CA TYR A 105 -0.12 11.51 2.66
C TYR A 105 0.93 11.65 3.77
N VAL A 106 0.81 10.79 4.77
CA VAL A 106 1.77 10.71 5.87
C VAL A 106 3.02 9.97 5.40
N THR A 107 4.17 10.65 5.40
CA THR A 107 5.44 10.13 4.89
C THR A 107 6.50 9.92 5.96
N ASP A 108 6.45 10.65 7.07
CA ASP A 108 7.57 10.85 7.99
C ASP A 108 7.23 10.61 9.47
N LYS A 109 6.07 10.05 9.74
CA LYS A 109 5.63 9.68 11.10
C LYS A 109 4.82 8.40 11.10
N PRO A 110 4.77 7.69 12.24
CA PRO A 110 3.91 6.53 12.39
C PRO A 110 2.43 6.85 12.18
N VAL A 111 1.70 5.93 11.57
CA VAL A 111 0.25 6.00 11.36
C VAL A 111 -0.42 4.90 12.17
N PRO A 112 -1.29 5.20 13.14
CA PRO A 112 -1.98 4.18 13.91
C PRO A 112 -2.77 3.21 13.02
N VAL A 113 -2.69 1.92 13.31
CA VAL A 113 -3.49 0.88 12.66
C VAL A 113 -4.77 0.69 13.45
N GLU A 114 -5.91 0.89 12.81
CA GLU A 114 -7.22 0.78 13.44
C GLU A 114 -8.16 -0.07 12.58
N LEU A 115 -8.90 -0.98 13.22
CA LEU A 115 -9.98 -1.72 12.56
C LEU A 115 -11.08 -0.74 12.12
N GLY A 116 -11.75 -1.03 11.01
CA GLY A 116 -12.78 -0.14 10.47
C GLY A 116 -12.22 1.12 9.78
N THR A 117 -10.94 1.12 9.44
CA THR A 117 -10.27 2.21 8.73
C THR A 117 -9.66 1.66 7.44
N ILE A 118 -9.94 2.30 6.31
CA ILE A 118 -9.27 2.04 5.05
C ILE A 118 -8.06 2.96 4.93
N TYR A 119 -6.93 2.41 4.51
CA TYR A 119 -5.72 3.17 4.26
C TYR A 119 -5.44 3.18 2.77
N VAL A 120 -5.33 4.37 2.18
CA VAL A 120 -4.77 4.50 0.84
C VAL A 120 -3.26 4.55 0.95
N VAL A 121 -2.59 3.71 0.18
CA VAL A 121 -1.14 3.63 0.15
C VAL A 121 -0.63 4.16 -1.19
N ARG A 122 0.30 5.09 -1.15
CA ARG A 122 1.14 5.46 -2.28
C ARG A 122 2.45 4.71 -2.17
N THR A 123 2.86 4.03 -3.24
CA THR A 123 4.07 3.21 -3.23
C THR A 123 5.36 4.06 -3.26
N HIS A 124 6.49 3.42 -2.97
CA HIS A 124 7.79 3.95 -3.34
C HIS A 124 7.90 4.13 -4.85
N GLU A 125 8.84 4.95 -5.31
CA GLU A 125 9.10 5.14 -6.74
C GLU A 125 9.72 3.89 -7.35
N GLN A 126 9.23 3.51 -8.51
CA GLN A 126 9.68 2.35 -9.27
C GLN A 126 9.85 2.72 -10.73
N ILE A 127 10.75 2.03 -11.42
CA ILE A 127 10.90 2.20 -12.86
C ILE A 127 9.82 1.37 -13.55
N GLY A 128 8.89 2.05 -14.20
CA GLY A 128 7.85 1.45 -15.02
C GLY A 128 8.28 1.27 -16.47
N SER A 129 7.30 1.00 -17.34
CA SER A 129 7.52 0.85 -18.77
C SER A 129 8.20 2.08 -19.38
N TYR A 130 9.09 1.85 -20.31
CA TYR A 130 9.86 2.89 -21.02
C TYR A 130 10.71 3.79 -20.12
N GLY A 131 11.16 3.29 -18.97
CA GLY A 131 12.00 4.04 -18.03
C GLY A 131 11.28 5.16 -17.26
N ARG A 132 9.95 5.20 -17.28
CA ARG A 132 9.17 6.18 -16.51
C ARG A 132 9.30 5.93 -15.01
N ILE A 133 9.45 6.99 -14.24
CA ILE A 133 9.35 6.90 -12.79
C ILE A 133 7.87 6.86 -12.41
N CYS A 134 7.47 5.79 -11.76
CA CYS A 134 6.10 5.51 -11.36
C CYS A 134 5.96 5.45 -9.85
N VAL A 135 4.87 6.00 -9.34
CA VAL A 135 4.25 5.58 -8.10
C VAL A 135 2.93 4.89 -8.41
N TYR A 136 2.55 3.94 -7.58
CA TYR A 136 1.29 3.23 -7.70
C TYR A 136 0.44 3.51 -6.47
N TYR A 137 -0.84 3.27 -6.58
CA TYR A 137 -1.77 3.49 -5.49
C TYR A 137 -2.54 2.20 -5.21
N GLY A 138 -2.69 1.92 -3.93
CA GLY A 138 -3.48 0.80 -3.45
C GLY A 138 -4.31 1.19 -2.24
N LYS A 139 -5.15 0.28 -1.82
CA LYS A 139 -5.94 0.37 -0.60
C LYS A 139 -5.70 -0.84 0.27
N LEU A 140 -5.73 -0.66 1.57
CA LEU A 140 -5.66 -1.76 2.52
C LEU A 140 -6.64 -1.55 3.68
N GLU A 141 -7.09 -2.67 4.24
CA GLU A 141 -7.98 -2.73 5.38
C GLU A 141 -7.41 -3.69 6.42
N PRO A 142 -7.12 -3.24 7.64
CA PRO A 142 -6.77 -4.11 8.75
C PRO A 142 -7.94 -5.05 9.08
N LEU A 143 -7.70 -6.36 9.09
CA LEU A 143 -8.69 -7.37 9.42
C LEU A 143 -8.55 -7.89 10.84
N GLU A 144 -7.30 -8.00 11.32
CA GLU A 144 -6.99 -8.51 12.65
C GLU A 144 -5.69 -7.89 13.17
N ILE A 145 -5.70 -7.46 14.41
CA ILE A 145 -4.55 -6.89 15.11
C ILE A 145 -4.33 -7.71 16.38
N ASP A 146 -3.24 -8.45 16.45
CA ASP A 146 -2.78 -9.11 17.67
C ASP A 146 -1.59 -8.32 18.25
N LEU A 147 -1.89 -7.47 19.22
CA LEU A 147 -0.86 -6.65 19.86
C LEU A 147 0.12 -7.46 20.71
N GLN A 148 -0.33 -8.57 21.28
CA GLN A 148 0.53 -9.42 22.10
C GLN A 148 1.55 -10.16 21.24
N ALA A 149 1.10 -10.78 20.15
CA ALA A 149 1.97 -11.45 19.20
C ALA A 149 2.70 -10.49 18.26
N GLY A 150 2.24 -9.25 18.13
CA GLY A 150 2.77 -8.27 17.18
C GLY A 150 2.44 -8.63 15.74
N VAL A 151 1.21 -9.11 15.49
CA VAL A 151 0.79 -9.59 14.16
C VAL A 151 -0.33 -8.72 13.63
N LEU A 152 -0.22 -8.34 12.38
CA LEU A 152 -1.25 -7.64 11.61
C LEU A 152 -1.65 -8.50 10.41
N ARG A 153 -2.95 -8.82 10.28
CA ARG A 153 -3.54 -9.37 9.07
C ARG A 153 -4.40 -8.32 8.40
N PHE A 154 -4.25 -8.14 7.11
CA PHE A 154 -4.95 -7.12 6.34
C PHE A 154 -5.30 -7.59 4.94
N LEU A 155 -6.36 -6.98 4.37
CA LEU A 155 -6.73 -7.11 2.97
C LEU A 155 -6.11 -5.94 2.19
N GLN A 156 -5.66 -6.20 0.97
CA GLN A 156 -5.11 -5.14 0.11
C GLN A 156 -5.47 -5.37 -1.35
N ASP A 157 -5.55 -4.29 -2.11
CA ASP A 157 -5.56 -4.30 -3.57
C ASP A 157 -4.80 -3.08 -4.12
N THR A 158 -4.12 -3.26 -5.25
CA THR A 158 -3.25 -2.23 -5.82
C THR A 158 -3.48 -2.12 -7.31
N SER A 159 -3.71 -0.89 -7.77
CA SER A 159 -3.78 -0.56 -9.19
C SER A 159 -2.40 -0.72 -9.84
N PRO A 160 -2.27 -1.49 -10.93
CA PRO A 160 -1.00 -1.66 -11.64
C PRO A 160 -0.68 -0.51 -12.60
N VAL A 161 -1.49 0.55 -12.61
CA VAL A 161 -1.35 1.65 -13.58
C VAL A 161 -0.46 2.75 -13.03
N CYS A 162 0.65 3.00 -13.72
CA CYS A 162 1.66 4.00 -13.36
C CYS A 162 1.05 5.39 -13.19
N ASN A 163 1.28 6.01 -12.04
CA ASN A 163 0.86 7.37 -11.69
C ASN A 163 -0.67 7.61 -11.79
N ASN A 164 -1.47 6.57 -11.82
CA ASN A 164 -2.93 6.66 -11.86
C ASN A 164 -3.51 6.43 -10.46
N ARG A 165 -4.35 7.36 -10.03
CA ARG A 165 -5.01 7.32 -8.71
C ARG A 165 -6.32 6.53 -8.69
N SER A 166 -6.80 6.00 -9.83
CA SER A 166 -7.95 5.10 -9.84
C SER A 166 -7.61 3.80 -9.13
N LEU A 167 -8.44 3.41 -8.19
CA LEU A 167 -8.37 2.14 -7.45
C LEU A 167 -9.39 1.12 -7.98
N LEU A 168 -10.03 1.47 -9.10
CA LEU A 168 -10.92 0.59 -9.87
C LEU A 168 -10.34 0.35 -11.26
N PRO A 169 -10.57 -0.86 -11.82
CA PRO A 169 -10.29 -1.14 -13.22
C PRO A 169 -11.06 -0.19 -14.14
N PRO A 170 -10.56 0.06 -15.35
CA PRO A 170 -11.32 0.75 -16.38
C PRO A 170 -12.58 -0.06 -16.72
N ARG A 171 -13.65 0.66 -17.00
CA ARG A 171 -14.94 0.07 -17.42
C ARG A 171 -15.03 0.02 -18.92
#